data_de72d318f2086e876cdc11645c809831
#
_entry.id   de72d318f2086e876cdc11645c809831
#
_cell.length_a   1.000
_cell.length_b   1.000
_cell.length_c   1.000
_cell.angle_alpha   90.00
_cell.angle_beta   90.00
_cell.angle_gamma   90.00
#
_symmetry.space_group_name_H-M   'P 1'
#
loop_
_entity.id
_entity.type
_entity.pdbx_description
1 polymer ?
#
loop_
_entity_poly.entity_id
_entity_poly.type
_entity_poly.pdbx_seq_one_letter_code
_entity_poly.pdbx_strand_id
1 'polypeptide(L)'
;MKLPYQSSNRSRSLFASLTIVTAILILASRSLVADKPNILYIYTDDQSDRTVSSYERSQPWVDTPNIDRLASSGVRFKHAYNGTWCMPARATFLTGKLQYGVQSMRMEGDYPGSEYDPKKAPFWMSSFKKAGYTTAHIGKWHTGTDTGYGRDWDHQIVWNRPKFPENSGNYYDNQLISFNGSEAKMTKGYSTDNYTKWATNYIEGQGRDGKKPWLLWLCFAGTHGPFTPADRHEGTIDPKVNIPLPTDIFGHRPGKPQYVKK
;
A
#
# COMPACT_ATOMS: atom_id res chain seq x y z
N MET A 1 35.11 -50.65 -64.13
CA MET A 1 33.90 -50.81 -63.35
C MET A 1 33.99 -49.84 -62.17
N LYS A 2 33.34 -48.66 -62.24
CA LYS A 2 33.39 -47.61 -61.16
C LYS A 2 32.13 -47.72 -60.35
N LEU A 3 32.27 -48.01 -59.08
CA LEU A 3 31.18 -48.02 -58.13
C LEU A 3 30.73 -46.55 -57.84
N PRO A 4 29.43 -46.24 -57.67
CA PRO A 4 28.98 -44.89 -57.34
C PRO A 4 29.17 -44.58 -55.84
N TYR A 5 29.72 -43.43 -55.57
CA TYR A 5 29.84 -42.83 -54.20
C TYR A 5 28.47 -42.38 -53.72
N GLN A 6 27.92 -43.10 -52.76
CA GLN A 6 26.71 -42.64 -52.05
C GLN A 6 27.10 -41.55 -50.96
N SER A 7 26.86 -40.32 -51.28
CA SER A 7 26.98 -39.25 -50.29
C SER A 7 25.87 -39.36 -49.23
N SER A 8 26.27 -39.54 -47.98
CA SER A 8 25.36 -39.73 -46.86
C SER A 8 24.51 -38.46 -46.53
N ASN A 9 23.22 -38.55 -46.76
CA ASN A 9 22.23 -37.54 -46.33
C ASN A 9 22.03 -37.53 -44.81
N ARG A 10 22.78 -38.32 -44.04
CA ARG A 10 22.63 -38.45 -42.59
C ARG A 10 23.08 -37.19 -41.79
N SER A 11 24.09 -36.46 -42.26
CA SER A 11 24.60 -35.29 -41.55
C SER A 11 23.62 -34.09 -41.61
N ARG A 12 22.90 -33.91 -42.72
CA ARG A 12 21.93 -32.82 -42.88
C ARG A 12 20.70 -33.00 -41.98
N SER A 13 20.24 -34.23 -41.75
CA SER A 13 19.09 -34.50 -40.87
C SER A 13 19.42 -34.29 -39.38
N LEU A 14 20.64 -34.62 -38.96
CA LEU A 14 21.11 -34.42 -37.59
C LEU A 14 21.22 -32.91 -37.22
N PHE A 15 21.76 -32.10 -38.14
CA PHE A 15 21.84 -30.64 -37.92
C PHE A 15 20.46 -30.00 -37.88
N ALA A 16 19.52 -30.37 -38.74
CA ALA A 16 18.15 -29.87 -38.73
C ALA A 16 17.42 -30.25 -37.43
N SER A 17 17.56 -31.47 -36.93
CA SER A 17 16.96 -31.93 -35.69
C SER A 17 17.54 -31.22 -34.48
N LEU A 18 18.85 -30.97 -34.44
CA LEU A 18 19.50 -30.26 -33.34
C LEU A 18 19.05 -28.79 -33.28
N THR A 19 18.89 -28.13 -34.44
CA THR A 19 18.42 -26.75 -34.55
C THR A 19 16.97 -26.60 -34.05
N ILE A 20 16.10 -27.56 -34.40
CA ILE A 20 14.70 -27.56 -33.94
C ILE A 20 14.61 -27.78 -32.43
N VAL A 21 15.37 -28.72 -31.86
CA VAL A 21 15.40 -28.99 -30.43
C VAL A 21 15.93 -27.76 -29.66
N THR A 22 16.96 -27.09 -30.16
CA THR A 22 17.49 -25.88 -29.57
C THR A 22 16.48 -24.71 -29.62
N ALA A 23 15.78 -24.55 -30.74
CA ALA A 23 14.73 -23.55 -30.88
C ALA A 23 13.53 -23.81 -29.94
N ILE A 24 13.13 -25.06 -29.76
CA ILE A 24 12.07 -25.45 -28.83
C ILE A 24 12.51 -25.21 -27.37
N LEU A 25 13.75 -25.49 -27.02
CA LEU A 25 14.31 -25.21 -25.69
C LEU A 25 14.39 -23.72 -25.41
N ILE A 26 14.74 -22.89 -26.38
CA ILE A 26 14.77 -21.43 -26.24
C ILE A 26 13.34 -20.84 -26.11
N LEU A 27 12.37 -21.39 -26.86
CA LEU A 27 10.97 -21.01 -26.73
C LEU A 27 10.34 -21.45 -25.39
N ALA A 28 10.67 -22.65 -24.92
CA ALA A 28 10.22 -23.19 -23.65
C ALA A 28 10.81 -22.40 -22.45
N SER A 29 12.06 -21.94 -22.56
CA SER A 29 12.70 -21.14 -21.50
C SER A 29 12.10 -19.73 -21.36
N ARG A 30 11.44 -19.18 -22.39
CA ARG A 30 10.71 -17.91 -22.29
C ARG A 30 9.38 -18.03 -21.53
N SER A 31 8.83 -19.23 -21.43
CA SER A 31 7.52 -19.46 -20.77
C SER A 31 7.62 -19.71 -19.26
N LEU A 32 8.82 -19.73 -18.68
CA LEU A 32 9.02 -20.02 -17.25
C LEU A 32 9.30 -18.78 -16.38
N VAL A 33 9.37 -17.60 -16.97
CA VAL A 33 9.39 -16.36 -16.17
C VAL A 33 7.94 -16.02 -15.85
N ALA A 34 7.51 -16.37 -14.64
CA ALA A 34 6.20 -15.92 -14.15
C ALA A 34 6.08 -14.40 -14.30
N ASP A 35 4.97 -13.96 -14.89
CA ASP A 35 4.68 -12.53 -14.98
C ASP A 35 4.74 -11.93 -13.58
N LYS A 36 5.40 -10.80 -13.44
CA LYS A 36 5.48 -10.08 -12.17
C LYS A 36 4.08 -9.68 -11.74
N PRO A 37 3.62 -10.05 -10.54
CA PRO A 37 2.26 -9.74 -10.10
C PRO A 37 2.08 -8.23 -9.90
N ASN A 38 0.87 -7.75 -10.15
CA ASN A 38 0.45 -6.45 -9.67
C ASN A 38 0.29 -6.47 -8.15
N ILE A 39 0.63 -5.37 -7.48
CA ILE A 39 0.62 -5.26 -6.02
C ILE A 39 -0.27 -4.10 -5.60
N LEU A 40 -1.35 -4.42 -4.88
CA LEU A 40 -2.19 -3.43 -4.22
C LEU A 40 -1.97 -3.54 -2.71
N TYR A 41 -1.48 -2.46 -2.12
CA TYR A 41 -1.34 -2.33 -0.67
C TYR A 41 -2.33 -1.31 -0.15
N ILE A 42 -3.36 -1.76 0.56
CA ILE A 42 -4.38 -0.90 1.18
C ILE A 42 -3.99 -0.63 2.62
N TYR A 43 -3.92 0.65 2.98
CA TYR A 43 -3.51 1.12 4.29
C TYR A 43 -4.60 2.01 4.88
N THR A 44 -5.27 1.52 5.92
CA THR A 44 -6.25 2.28 6.70
C THR A 44 -5.58 3.03 7.84
N ASP A 45 -6.24 4.07 8.35
CA ASP A 45 -5.69 4.91 9.43
C ASP A 45 -6.48 4.69 10.72
N ASP A 46 -5.78 4.31 11.79
CA ASP A 46 -6.34 4.04 13.12
C ASP A 46 -7.45 2.97 13.17
N GLN A 47 -7.48 2.05 12.20
CA GLN A 47 -8.46 0.97 12.20
C GLN A 47 -8.08 -0.13 13.20
N SER A 48 -8.97 -0.39 14.14
CA SER A 48 -8.81 -1.46 15.13
C SER A 48 -9.23 -2.82 14.56
N ASP A 49 -8.60 -3.90 15.00
CA ASP A 49 -9.04 -5.28 14.76
C ASP A 49 -10.48 -5.55 15.24
N ARG A 50 -10.97 -4.74 16.19
CA ARG A 50 -12.36 -4.79 16.68
C ARG A 50 -13.39 -4.30 15.67
N THR A 51 -12.95 -3.63 14.62
CA THR A 51 -13.78 -3.10 13.53
C THR A 51 -13.58 -3.85 12.21
N VAL A 52 -13.12 -5.09 12.29
CA VAL A 52 -12.98 -6.00 11.15
C VAL A 52 -13.52 -7.37 11.54
N SER A 53 -14.65 -7.78 10.95
CA SER A 53 -15.44 -8.94 11.39
C SER A 53 -14.71 -10.27 11.33
N SER A 54 -13.66 -10.40 10.52
CA SER A 54 -12.85 -11.62 10.47
C SER A 54 -11.93 -11.83 11.70
N TYR A 55 -11.80 -10.86 12.59
CA TYR A 55 -11.01 -11.02 13.82
C TYR A 55 -11.86 -11.44 15.01
N GLU A 56 -11.31 -12.29 15.88
CA GLU A 56 -11.98 -12.82 17.08
C GLU A 56 -12.44 -11.74 18.08
N ARG A 57 -11.78 -10.57 18.07
CA ARG A 57 -12.10 -9.43 18.95
C ARG A 57 -13.08 -8.46 18.32
N SER A 58 -13.57 -8.75 17.12
CA SER A 58 -14.54 -7.90 16.43
C SER A 58 -15.82 -7.78 17.24
N GLN A 59 -16.44 -6.62 17.16
CA GLN A 59 -17.72 -6.40 17.80
C GLN A 59 -18.83 -7.09 17.00
N PRO A 60 -19.88 -7.62 17.66
CA PRO A 60 -20.92 -8.42 17.00
C PRO A 60 -21.71 -7.72 15.89
N TRP A 61 -21.75 -6.39 15.90
CA TRP A 61 -22.44 -5.57 14.91
C TRP A 61 -21.54 -5.10 13.75
N VAL A 62 -20.26 -5.46 13.77
CA VAL A 62 -19.34 -5.11 12.70
C VAL A 62 -19.51 -6.09 11.55
N ASP A 63 -19.72 -5.55 10.37
CA ASP A 63 -19.83 -6.30 9.12
C ASP A 63 -18.84 -5.73 8.08
N THR A 64 -17.84 -6.53 7.71
CA THR A 64 -16.81 -6.15 6.73
C THR A 64 -16.65 -7.22 5.65
N PRO A 65 -17.71 -7.53 4.87
CA PRO A 65 -17.77 -8.72 4.02
C PRO A 65 -16.68 -8.75 2.95
N ASN A 66 -16.24 -7.61 2.43
CA ASN A 66 -15.19 -7.55 1.43
C ASN A 66 -13.80 -7.82 2.03
N ILE A 67 -13.53 -7.32 3.23
CA ILE A 67 -12.28 -7.60 3.95
C ILE A 67 -12.26 -9.07 4.37
N ASP A 68 -13.37 -9.61 4.83
CA ASP A 68 -13.49 -11.01 5.26
C ASP A 68 -13.32 -11.98 4.09
N ARG A 69 -13.84 -11.64 2.91
CA ARG A 69 -13.61 -12.41 1.69
C ARG A 69 -12.11 -12.42 1.33
N LEU A 70 -11.42 -11.29 1.45
CA LEU A 70 -9.98 -11.20 1.22
C LEU A 70 -9.23 -12.04 2.27
N ALA A 71 -9.59 -11.94 3.54
CA ALA A 71 -8.98 -12.71 4.63
C ALA A 71 -9.15 -14.22 4.45
N SER A 72 -10.33 -14.68 3.98
CA SER A 72 -10.61 -16.09 3.75
C SER A 72 -9.87 -16.69 2.55
N SER A 73 -9.50 -15.85 1.58
CA SER A 73 -8.75 -16.26 0.38
C SER A 73 -7.24 -16.10 0.49
N GLY A 74 -6.75 -15.59 1.63
CA GLY A 74 -5.34 -15.28 1.85
C GLY A 74 -4.84 -15.67 3.24
N VAL A 75 -3.84 -14.93 3.71
CA VAL A 75 -3.25 -15.10 5.04
C VAL A 75 -3.65 -13.94 5.93
N ARG A 76 -4.26 -14.22 7.07
CA ARG A 76 -4.59 -13.24 8.09
C ARG A 76 -3.58 -13.32 9.25
N PHE A 77 -2.87 -12.24 9.50
CA PHE A 77 -1.95 -12.16 10.63
C PHE A 77 -2.72 -11.80 11.92
N LYS A 78 -2.60 -12.61 12.97
CA LYS A 78 -3.16 -12.29 14.30
C LYS A 78 -2.39 -11.15 14.98
N HIS A 79 -1.09 -11.08 14.72
CA HIS A 79 -0.18 -10.10 15.32
C HIS A 79 0.68 -9.51 14.22
N ALA A 80 0.47 -8.24 13.92
CA ALA A 80 1.30 -7.46 13.04
C ALA A 80 1.60 -6.13 13.73
N TYR A 81 2.88 -5.86 13.98
CA TYR A 81 3.32 -4.65 14.68
C TYR A 81 4.06 -3.75 13.70
N ASN A 82 3.66 -2.51 13.69
CA ASN A 82 4.27 -1.44 12.92
C ASN A 82 4.65 -0.30 13.88
N GLY A 83 4.93 0.91 13.39
CA GLY A 83 5.16 2.07 14.24
C GLY A 83 3.94 2.41 15.13
N THR A 84 4.17 3.19 16.17
CA THR A 84 3.20 3.41 17.26
C THR A 84 1.96 4.23 16.89
N TRP A 85 2.00 5.02 15.81
CA TRP A 85 0.92 5.89 15.31
C TRP A 85 1.22 6.31 13.87
N CYS A 86 0.36 7.13 13.23
CA CYS A 86 0.36 7.37 11.78
C CYS A 86 1.75 7.57 11.17
N MET A 87 2.49 8.56 11.64
CA MET A 87 3.74 8.98 11.01
C MET A 87 4.86 7.95 11.19
N PRO A 88 5.17 7.46 12.40
CA PRO A 88 6.17 6.40 12.58
C PRO A 88 5.80 5.10 11.86
N ALA A 89 4.52 4.74 11.83
CA ALA A 89 4.04 3.54 11.14
C ALA A 89 4.26 3.64 9.62
N ARG A 90 3.92 4.79 9.02
CA ARG A 90 4.16 5.06 7.59
C ARG A 90 5.64 5.11 7.26
N ALA A 91 6.45 5.72 8.12
CA ALA A 91 7.89 5.76 8.00
C ALA A 91 8.53 4.36 8.04
N THR A 92 8.11 3.52 8.99
CA THR A 92 8.53 2.13 9.10
C THR A 92 8.15 1.35 7.84
N PHE A 93 6.92 1.51 7.37
CA PHE A 93 6.46 0.88 6.13
C PHE A 93 7.30 1.31 4.92
N LEU A 94 7.49 2.60 4.72
CA LEU A 94 8.18 3.13 3.55
C LEU A 94 9.68 2.76 3.50
N THR A 95 10.32 2.65 4.66
CA THR A 95 11.77 2.48 4.74
C THR A 95 12.22 1.08 5.14
N GLY A 96 11.31 0.25 5.67
CA GLY A 96 11.66 -1.04 6.28
C GLY A 96 12.48 -0.91 7.57
N LYS A 97 12.67 0.30 8.10
CA LYS A 97 13.41 0.56 9.34
C LYS A 97 12.47 0.67 10.53
N LEU A 98 12.90 0.25 11.68
CA LEU A 98 12.16 0.50 12.91
C LEU A 98 12.04 2.02 13.17
N GLN A 99 10.96 2.44 13.82
CA GLN A 99 10.62 3.86 13.99
C GLN A 99 11.73 4.71 14.62
N TYR A 100 12.54 4.16 15.52
CA TYR A 100 13.67 4.86 16.15
C TYR A 100 14.90 4.96 15.21
N GLY A 101 14.94 4.20 14.13
CA GLY A 101 15.98 4.26 13.10
C GLY A 101 15.69 5.28 11.99
N VAL A 102 14.52 5.95 12.02
CA VAL A 102 14.12 6.96 11.03
C VAL A 102 14.05 8.30 11.71
N GLN A 103 15.13 9.08 11.57
CA GLN A 103 15.33 10.33 12.34
C GLN A 103 14.39 11.47 12.01
N SER A 104 13.82 11.52 10.82
CA SER A 104 13.31 12.76 10.27
C SER A 104 11.81 12.82 10.07
N MET A 105 11.08 11.83 10.52
CA MET A 105 9.65 11.77 10.29
C MET A 105 8.89 12.11 11.55
N ARG A 106 8.90 13.40 11.89
CA ARG A 106 8.15 13.97 13.02
C ARG A 106 6.85 14.62 12.54
N MET A 107 6.02 15.00 13.47
CA MET A 107 4.75 15.69 13.22
C MET A 107 4.94 17.04 12.53
N GLU A 108 3.82 17.58 12.06
CA GLU A 108 3.67 18.93 11.55
C GLU A 108 4.19 19.95 12.57
N GLY A 109 4.77 21.06 12.08
CA GLY A 109 5.22 22.19 12.89
C GLY A 109 6.73 22.35 12.99
N ASP A 110 7.16 23.26 13.84
CA ASP A 110 8.53 23.77 13.99
C ASP A 110 9.51 22.79 14.67
N TYR A 111 9.37 21.50 14.44
CA TYR A 111 10.33 20.53 14.98
C TYR A 111 11.55 20.42 14.04
N PRO A 112 12.74 20.86 14.48
CA PRO A 112 13.96 20.66 13.71
C PRO A 112 14.18 19.18 13.39
N GLY A 113 14.46 18.85 12.12
CA GLY A 113 14.77 17.50 11.69
C GLY A 113 13.55 16.64 11.32
N SER A 114 12.39 17.26 11.05
CA SER A 114 11.23 16.59 10.44
C SER A 114 11.37 16.37 8.92
N GLU A 115 12.49 16.72 8.34
CA GLU A 115 12.75 16.53 6.92
C GLU A 115 13.24 15.11 6.62
N TYR A 116 12.58 14.51 5.66
CA TYR A 116 12.95 13.20 5.15
C TYR A 116 14.24 13.27 4.32
N ASP A 117 15.23 12.45 4.67
CA ASP A 117 16.46 12.29 3.89
C ASP A 117 16.43 10.96 3.12
N PRO A 118 16.17 10.97 1.80
CA PRO A 118 16.08 9.76 0.99
C PRO A 118 17.41 9.01 0.86
N LYS A 119 18.55 9.66 1.14
CA LYS A 119 19.86 9.00 1.12
C LYS A 119 20.06 8.14 2.36
N LYS A 120 19.60 8.62 3.52
CA LYS A 120 19.72 7.90 4.79
C LYS A 120 18.65 6.81 4.97
N ALA A 121 17.46 7.03 4.43
CA ALA A 121 16.31 6.11 4.57
C ALA A 121 15.51 6.02 3.27
N PRO A 122 16.06 5.42 2.19
CA PRO A 122 15.37 5.32 0.92
C PRO A 122 14.07 4.53 1.07
N PHE A 123 13.03 4.94 0.36
CA PHE A 123 11.79 4.17 0.28
C PHE A 123 12.01 2.91 -0.57
N TRP A 124 11.52 1.77 -0.08
CA TRP A 124 11.68 0.50 -0.78
C TRP A 124 10.94 0.47 -2.14
N MET A 125 9.98 1.36 -2.37
CA MET A 125 9.28 1.55 -3.64
C MET A 125 10.23 1.86 -4.79
N SER A 126 11.32 2.57 -4.53
CA SER A 126 12.35 2.84 -5.53
C SER A 126 12.98 1.56 -6.10
N SER A 127 13.02 0.48 -5.32
CA SER A 127 13.50 -0.83 -5.77
C SER A 127 12.52 -1.48 -6.74
N PHE A 128 11.23 -1.28 -6.55
CA PHE A 128 10.20 -1.75 -7.50
C PHE A 128 10.27 -0.99 -8.83
N LYS A 129 10.50 0.33 -8.80
CA LYS A 129 10.78 1.10 -10.04
C LYS A 129 11.96 0.51 -10.79
N LYS A 130 13.08 0.27 -10.11
CA LYS A 130 14.28 -0.37 -10.71
C LYS A 130 13.98 -1.77 -11.25
N ALA A 131 13.07 -2.49 -10.63
CA ALA A 131 12.60 -3.79 -11.08
C ALA A 131 11.57 -3.71 -12.23
N GLY A 132 11.24 -2.51 -12.74
CA GLY A 132 10.37 -2.30 -13.89
C GLY A 132 8.87 -2.17 -13.57
N TYR A 133 8.51 -1.98 -12.31
CA TYR A 133 7.13 -1.65 -11.92
C TYR A 133 6.82 -0.17 -12.18
N THR A 134 5.56 0.11 -12.49
CA THR A 134 5.00 1.44 -12.31
C THR A 134 4.53 1.58 -10.85
N THR A 135 5.00 2.61 -10.15
CA THR A 135 4.71 2.81 -8.73
C THR A 135 3.71 3.94 -8.52
N ALA A 136 2.72 3.73 -7.65
CA ALA A 136 1.71 4.72 -7.35
C ALA A 136 1.45 4.86 -5.84
N HIS A 137 1.16 6.10 -5.43
CA HIS A 137 0.63 6.42 -4.10
C HIS A 137 -0.65 7.24 -4.25
N ILE A 138 -1.72 6.84 -3.56
CA ILE A 138 -2.99 7.56 -3.53
C ILE A 138 -3.45 7.71 -2.08
N GLY A 139 -3.71 8.95 -1.65
CA GLY A 139 -4.34 9.27 -0.39
C GLY A 139 -3.46 10.01 0.62
N LYS A 140 -3.61 9.68 1.90
CA LYS A 140 -2.97 10.39 3.01
C LYS A 140 -1.45 10.20 3.00
N TRP A 141 -0.75 11.33 3.01
CA TRP A 141 0.68 11.41 3.29
C TRP A 141 0.92 12.10 4.63
N HIS A 142 1.76 11.50 5.46
CA HIS A 142 2.04 12.02 6.80
C HIS A 142 3.49 11.70 7.23
N THR A 143 4.44 11.82 6.30
CA THR A 143 5.85 11.46 6.53
C THR A 143 6.79 12.53 5.96
N GLY A 144 6.70 13.74 6.51
CA GLY A 144 7.44 14.90 6.02
C GLY A 144 6.82 15.55 4.78
N THR A 145 7.40 16.64 4.32
CA THR A 145 6.87 17.45 3.20
C THR A 145 7.24 16.85 1.83
N ASP A 146 8.35 16.13 1.74
CA ASP A 146 8.77 15.43 0.51
C ASP A 146 8.00 14.12 0.34
N THR A 147 7.17 14.06 -0.66
CA THR A 147 6.35 12.87 -0.97
C THR A 147 7.04 11.87 -1.88
N GLY A 148 8.19 12.20 -2.44
CA GLY A 148 8.95 11.33 -3.34
C GLY A 148 8.38 11.22 -4.76
N TYR A 149 7.48 12.11 -5.18
CA TYR A 149 7.00 12.11 -6.55
C TYR A 149 8.15 12.26 -7.57
N GLY A 150 8.12 11.47 -8.64
CA GLY A 150 9.19 11.34 -9.64
C GLY A 150 10.37 10.49 -9.21
N ARG A 151 10.76 10.50 -7.93
CA ARG A 151 11.82 9.66 -7.36
C ARG A 151 11.33 8.24 -7.04
N ASP A 152 10.28 8.15 -6.23
CA ASP A 152 9.76 6.87 -5.70
C ASP A 152 8.43 6.49 -6.35
N TRP A 153 7.64 7.46 -6.79
CA TRP A 153 6.31 7.30 -7.37
C TRP A 153 6.25 7.84 -8.79
N ASP A 154 5.73 7.02 -9.72
CA ASP A 154 5.45 7.45 -11.10
C ASP A 154 4.09 8.15 -11.20
N HIS A 155 3.13 7.74 -10.35
CA HIS A 155 1.81 8.33 -10.24
C HIS A 155 1.50 8.65 -8.78
N GLN A 156 1.02 9.87 -8.50
CA GLN A 156 0.73 10.26 -7.13
C GLN A 156 -0.48 11.19 -7.05
N ILE A 157 -1.44 10.83 -6.19
CA ILE A 157 -2.55 11.70 -5.79
C ILE A 157 -2.51 11.80 -4.28
N VAL A 158 -2.11 12.96 -3.75
CA VAL A 158 -1.68 13.03 -2.36
C VAL A 158 -2.34 14.14 -1.57
N TRP A 159 -2.86 13.79 -0.39
CA TRP A 159 -3.15 14.69 0.69
C TRP A 159 -1.92 14.80 1.60
N ASN A 160 -1.14 15.89 1.41
CA ASN A 160 0.11 16.08 2.13
C ASN A 160 -0.08 16.95 3.37
N ARG A 161 -0.42 16.34 4.49
CA ARG A 161 -0.67 17.01 5.76
C ARG A 161 0.52 17.84 6.28
N PRO A 162 1.77 17.33 6.30
CA PRO A 162 2.92 18.12 6.74
C PRO A 162 3.18 19.38 5.93
N LYS A 163 2.84 19.36 4.63
CA LYS A 163 3.02 20.52 3.74
C LYS A 163 1.91 21.55 3.89
N PHE A 164 0.71 21.11 4.28
CA PHE A 164 -0.48 21.96 4.40
C PHE A 164 -1.12 21.75 5.79
N PRO A 165 -0.48 22.26 6.87
CA PRO A 165 -0.95 22.04 8.23
C PRO A 165 -2.33 22.64 8.47
N GLU A 166 -2.70 23.73 7.77
CA GLU A 166 -4.03 24.35 7.83
C GLU A 166 -5.16 23.45 7.34
N ASN A 167 -4.82 22.44 6.50
CA ASN A 167 -5.76 21.45 5.98
C ASN A 167 -5.60 20.09 6.66
N SER A 168 -4.74 19.96 7.63
CA SER A 168 -4.37 18.67 8.25
C SER A 168 -5.51 18.01 9.05
N GLY A 169 -6.54 18.75 9.42
CA GLY A 169 -7.76 18.25 10.08
C GLY A 169 -8.85 17.71 9.14
N ASN A 170 -8.71 17.91 7.83
CA ASN A 170 -9.75 17.60 6.84
C ASN A 170 -9.70 16.12 6.41
N TYR A 171 -9.95 15.21 7.33
CA TYR A 171 -9.84 13.77 7.08
C TYR A 171 -10.86 13.23 6.09
N TYR A 172 -12.06 13.77 6.06
CA TYR A 172 -13.18 13.17 5.34
C TYR A 172 -13.67 13.98 4.15
N ASP A 173 -13.42 15.28 4.11
CA ASP A 173 -13.82 16.15 3.02
C ASP A 173 -12.90 17.38 2.87
N ASN A 174 -13.09 18.14 1.79
CA ASN A 174 -12.41 19.41 1.56
C ASN A 174 -10.89 19.35 1.73
N GLN A 175 -10.27 18.36 1.11
CA GLN A 175 -8.83 18.13 1.20
C GLN A 175 -8.06 18.91 0.13
N LEU A 176 -6.89 19.44 0.50
CA LEU A 176 -5.90 19.98 -0.45
C LEU A 176 -5.13 18.82 -1.08
N ILE A 177 -5.47 18.49 -2.32
CA ILE A 177 -4.92 17.35 -3.06
C ILE A 177 -3.98 17.83 -4.15
N SER A 178 -2.77 17.28 -4.18
CA SER A 178 -1.81 17.41 -5.27
C SER A 178 -1.87 16.17 -6.17
N PHE A 179 -1.95 16.42 -7.48
CA PHE A 179 -1.95 15.38 -8.52
C PHE A 179 -0.60 15.40 -9.24
N ASN A 180 0.18 14.33 -9.14
CA ASN A 180 1.46 14.16 -9.83
C ASN A 180 2.40 15.37 -9.66
N GLY A 181 2.59 15.79 -8.41
CA GLY A 181 3.48 16.89 -8.06
C GLY A 181 2.95 18.29 -8.41
N SER A 182 1.71 18.41 -8.92
CA SER A 182 1.10 19.70 -9.18
C SER A 182 0.85 20.50 -7.90
N GLU A 183 0.56 21.76 -8.02
CA GLU A 183 0.03 22.57 -6.93
C GLU A 183 -1.25 21.93 -6.36
N ALA A 184 -1.36 21.91 -5.02
CA ALA A 184 -2.51 21.32 -4.36
C ALA A 184 -3.75 22.18 -4.55
N LYS A 185 -4.87 21.51 -4.81
CA LYS A 185 -6.17 22.16 -5.00
C LYS A 185 -7.20 21.59 -4.05
N MET A 186 -8.10 22.44 -3.59
CA MET A 186 -9.23 22.03 -2.77
C MET A 186 -10.10 21.04 -3.54
N THR A 187 -10.25 19.86 -3.00
CA THR A 187 -11.03 18.77 -3.58
C THR A 187 -12.21 18.46 -2.68
N LYS A 188 -13.41 18.60 -3.22
CA LYS A 188 -14.67 18.33 -2.52
C LYS A 188 -15.04 16.85 -2.54
N GLY A 189 -15.94 16.46 -1.65
CA GLY A 189 -16.51 15.13 -1.56
C GLY A 189 -15.79 14.25 -0.54
N TYR A 190 -16.44 13.16 -0.19
CA TYR A 190 -15.96 12.24 0.84
C TYR A 190 -14.63 11.60 0.43
N SER A 191 -13.61 11.75 1.26
CA SER A 191 -12.24 11.38 0.91
C SER A 191 -12.08 9.90 0.56
N THR A 192 -12.77 9.02 1.28
CA THR A 192 -12.74 7.57 1.01
C THR A 192 -13.28 7.26 -0.38
N ASP A 193 -14.35 7.94 -0.81
CA ASP A 193 -14.93 7.76 -2.14
C ASP A 193 -13.99 8.28 -3.22
N ASN A 194 -13.40 9.47 -2.99
CA ASN A 194 -12.42 10.06 -3.90
C ASN A 194 -11.21 9.12 -4.09
N TYR A 195 -10.64 8.61 -2.99
CA TYR A 195 -9.48 7.71 -3.05
C TYR A 195 -9.82 6.38 -3.71
N THR A 196 -10.99 5.83 -3.41
CA THR A 196 -11.50 4.61 -4.07
C THR A 196 -11.63 4.82 -5.57
N LYS A 197 -12.26 5.91 -5.99
CA LYS A 197 -12.43 6.25 -7.42
C LYS A 197 -11.06 6.38 -8.12
N TRP A 198 -10.13 7.11 -7.54
CA TRP A 198 -8.80 7.30 -8.15
C TRP A 198 -7.99 6.00 -8.19
N ALA A 199 -8.08 5.17 -7.15
CA ALA A 199 -7.44 3.87 -7.12
C ALA A 199 -8.01 2.93 -8.18
N THR A 200 -9.34 2.88 -8.32
CA THR A 200 -10.01 2.09 -9.35
C THR A 200 -9.59 2.54 -10.75
N ASN A 201 -9.61 3.84 -11.02
CA ASN A 201 -9.14 4.38 -12.30
C ASN A 201 -7.69 3.97 -12.60
N TYR A 202 -6.81 4.02 -11.61
CA TYR A 202 -5.42 3.59 -11.77
C TYR A 202 -5.31 2.08 -12.05
N ILE A 203 -6.05 1.25 -11.33
CA ILE A 203 -6.09 -0.20 -11.53
C ILE A 203 -6.61 -0.54 -12.94
N GLU A 204 -7.60 0.18 -13.44
CA GLU A 204 -8.16 0.05 -14.78
C GLU A 204 -7.25 0.59 -15.89
N GLY A 205 -6.12 1.20 -15.55
CA GLY A 205 -5.09 1.60 -16.50
C GLY A 205 -4.91 3.10 -16.70
N GLN A 206 -5.70 3.94 -16.05
CA GLN A 206 -5.53 5.40 -16.18
C GLN A 206 -4.26 5.87 -15.46
N GLY A 207 -3.43 6.62 -16.16
CA GLY A 207 -2.21 7.22 -15.60
C GLY A 207 -1.04 6.25 -15.42
N ARG A 208 -1.06 5.06 -16.04
CA ARG A 208 0.02 4.09 -16.02
C ARG A 208 0.27 3.41 -17.38
N ASP A 209 1.46 2.86 -17.54
CA ASP A 209 1.77 1.98 -18.67
C ASP A 209 1.11 0.60 -18.45
N GLY A 210 0.15 0.27 -19.29
CA GLY A 210 -0.61 -1.00 -19.21
C GLY A 210 0.23 -2.26 -19.47
N LYS A 211 1.45 -2.11 -19.97
CA LYS A 211 2.37 -3.23 -20.27
C LYS A 211 3.29 -3.59 -19.09
N LYS A 212 3.35 -2.74 -18.07
CA LYS A 212 4.19 -2.95 -16.88
C LYS A 212 3.37 -3.44 -15.70
N PRO A 213 3.94 -4.29 -14.84
CA PRO A 213 3.37 -4.56 -13.54
C PRO A 213 3.33 -3.26 -12.73
N TRP A 214 2.36 -3.15 -11.84
CA TRP A 214 2.20 -1.96 -11.01
C TRP A 214 2.19 -2.29 -9.52
N LEU A 215 2.64 -1.32 -8.73
CA LEU A 215 2.49 -1.29 -7.28
C LEU A 215 1.71 -0.04 -6.91
N LEU A 216 0.59 -0.21 -6.22
CA LEU A 216 -0.22 0.88 -5.68
C LEU A 216 -0.25 0.82 -4.15
N TRP A 217 0.19 1.88 -3.50
CA TRP A 217 -0.02 2.12 -2.07
C TRP A 217 -1.22 3.07 -1.90
N LEU A 218 -2.36 2.51 -1.53
CA LEU A 218 -3.61 3.21 -1.29
C LEU A 218 -3.76 3.50 0.20
N CYS A 219 -3.73 4.77 0.58
CA CYS A 219 -3.71 5.24 1.96
C CYS A 219 -4.99 6.00 2.29
N PHE A 220 -5.97 5.32 2.88
CA PHE A 220 -7.17 5.98 3.36
C PHE A 220 -6.88 6.91 4.53
N ALA A 221 -7.65 8.02 4.64
CA ALA A 221 -7.66 8.89 5.80
C ALA A 221 -8.56 8.33 6.92
N GLY A 222 -9.60 7.58 6.57
CA GLY A 222 -10.42 6.81 7.53
C GLY A 222 -9.69 5.55 8.00
N THR A 223 -9.96 5.11 9.21
CA THR A 223 -11.03 5.48 10.14
C THR A 223 -10.60 6.46 11.26
N HIS A 224 -9.67 7.32 11.02
CA HIS A 224 -9.15 8.30 12.00
C HIS A 224 -10.25 9.26 12.51
N GLY A 225 -10.11 9.77 13.75
CA GLY A 225 -10.97 10.86 14.22
C GLY A 225 -11.02 12.05 13.24
N PRO A 226 -12.13 12.77 13.15
CA PRO A 226 -13.31 12.80 14.01
C PRO A 226 -14.38 11.70 13.78
N PHE A 227 -14.06 10.62 13.06
CA PHE A 227 -14.96 9.46 12.83
C PHE A 227 -16.26 9.82 12.11
N THR A 228 -16.18 10.71 11.13
CA THR A 228 -17.35 11.14 10.35
C THR A 228 -17.69 10.09 9.28
N PRO A 229 -18.83 9.40 9.39
CA PRO A 229 -19.28 8.47 8.35
C PRO A 229 -19.70 9.23 7.10
N ALA A 230 -19.74 8.57 5.95
CA ALA A 230 -20.47 9.10 4.80
C ALA A 230 -21.98 9.09 5.07
N ASP A 231 -22.73 10.08 4.56
CA ASP A 231 -24.16 10.24 4.80
C ASP A 231 -24.95 8.95 4.58
N ARG A 232 -24.59 8.15 3.57
CA ARG A 232 -25.21 6.84 3.28
C ARG A 232 -25.03 5.80 4.38
N HIS A 233 -24.15 6.04 5.34
CA HIS A 233 -23.88 5.14 6.47
C HIS A 233 -24.37 5.71 7.81
N GLU A 234 -24.98 6.89 7.81
CA GLU A 234 -25.61 7.44 9.01
C GLU A 234 -26.74 6.52 9.46
N GLY A 235 -26.79 6.25 10.76
CA GLY A 235 -27.83 5.41 11.34
C GLY A 235 -27.77 3.91 11.02
N THR A 236 -26.72 3.44 10.35
CA THR A 236 -26.55 1.99 10.08
C THR A 236 -26.29 1.17 11.33
N ILE A 237 -25.79 1.78 12.38
CA ILE A 237 -25.62 1.15 13.71
C ILE A 237 -26.58 1.80 14.68
N ASP A 238 -27.33 0.97 15.42
CA ASP A 238 -28.24 1.46 16.46
C ASP A 238 -27.41 2.28 17.51
N PRO A 239 -27.75 3.54 17.75
CA PRO A 239 -27.05 4.36 18.75
C PRO A 239 -27.14 3.82 20.17
N LYS A 240 -28.06 2.89 20.45
CA LYS A 240 -28.19 2.20 21.74
C LYS A 240 -27.23 1.03 21.91
N VAL A 241 -26.46 0.68 20.86
CA VAL A 241 -25.44 -0.37 20.97
C VAL A 241 -24.46 0.00 22.07
N ASN A 242 -24.44 -0.84 23.10
CA ASN A 242 -23.44 -0.70 24.17
C ASN A 242 -22.10 -1.23 23.67
N ILE A 243 -21.15 -0.34 23.44
CA ILE A 243 -19.77 -0.71 23.13
C ILE A 243 -19.09 -1.10 24.45
N PRO A 244 -18.80 -2.38 24.71
CA PRO A 244 -18.18 -2.78 25.97
C PRO A 244 -16.78 -2.17 26.06
N LEU A 245 -16.49 -1.57 27.22
CA LEU A 245 -15.15 -1.11 27.50
C LEU A 245 -14.17 -2.28 27.49
N PRO A 246 -13.00 -2.15 26.85
CA PRO A 246 -12.02 -3.20 26.85
C PRO A 246 -11.53 -3.47 28.27
N THR A 247 -11.80 -4.65 28.81
CA THR A 247 -11.41 -5.05 30.17
C THR A 247 -9.90 -5.06 30.38
N ASP A 248 -9.13 -5.23 29.31
CA ASP A 248 -7.67 -5.19 29.30
C ASP A 248 -7.07 -3.76 29.43
N ILE A 249 -7.88 -2.73 29.22
CA ILE A 249 -7.46 -1.31 29.39
C ILE A 249 -7.82 -0.78 30.78
N PHE A 250 -8.94 -1.26 31.35
CA PHE A 250 -9.45 -0.84 32.64
C PHE A 250 -9.27 -1.98 33.65
N GLY A 251 -8.64 -1.70 34.78
CA GLY A 251 -8.41 -2.66 35.83
C GLY A 251 -6.94 -2.77 36.26
N HIS A 252 -6.68 -3.72 37.16
CA HIS A 252 -5.33 -3.93 37.70
C HIS A 252 -4.38 -4.38 36.58
N ARG A 253 -3.27 -3.69 36.41
CA ARG A 253 -2.26 -3.93 35.37
C ARG A 253 -0.94 -4.38 35.98
N PRO A 254 -0.83 -5.66 36.43
CA PRO A 254 0.40 -6.17 37.01
C PRO A 254 1.54 -6.09 35.99
N GLY A 255 2.73 -5.74 36.43
CA GLY A 255 3.91 -5.64 35.57
C GLY A 255 4.00 -4.38 34.73
N LYS A 256 3.05 -3.46 34.78
CA LYS A 256 3.13 -2.17 34.10
C LYS A 256 3.72 -1.07 34.99
N PRO A 257 4.40 -0.05 34.42
CA PRO A 257 4.86 1.11 35.16
C PRO A 257 3.74 1.81 35.93
N GLN A 258 4.08 2.45 37.06
CA GLN A 258 3.09 3.04 37.95
C GLN A 258 2.19 4.10 37.28
N TYR A 259 2.71 4.87 36.32
CA TYR A 259 1.93 5.86 35.57
C TYR A 259 0.86 5.25 34.65
N VAL A 260 0.95 3.94 34.38
CA VAL A 260 -0.05 3.19 33.58
C VAL A 260 -1.07 2.50 34.47
N LYS A 261 -0.83 2.44 35.78
CA LYS A 261 -1.67 1.75 36.76
C LYS A 261 -2.81 2.59 37.33
N LYS A 262 -2.82 3.88 36.99
CA LYS A 262 -3.86 4.82 37.48
C LYS A 262 -5.15 4.71 36.67
#